data_ab780691776724422e3c708376abbc35
#
_entry.id   ab780691776724422e3c708376abbc35
#
_cell.length_a   1.000
_cell.length_b   1.000
_cell.length_c   1.000
_cell.angle_alpha   90.00
_cell.angle_beta   90.00
_cell.angle_gamma   90.00
#
_symmetry.space_group_name_H-M   'P 1'
#
loop_
_entity.id
_entity.type
_entity.pdbx_description
1 polymer ?
#
loop_
_entity_poly.entity_id
_entity_poly.type
_entity_poly.pdbx_seq_one_letter_code
_entity_poly.pdbx_strand_id
1 'polypeptide(L)'
;MQTRFTSPLAAAIFAALTMTGMAAIGCTAEHETPQSVSSPVLAGDLEEPHKKDIAMQLVSSAENSSLDWRAQYKYIEDINDGRGYTAGIIGFCSGTGDMLDLVEHYRSIKPGNILEKYLPALRSVNGTPSHEGLDPSYQGDWESAAQDSDFQRAQDDERDRVYFNPAVSQAKQDGLGALGQFAYYDAIVMHGNGGDPESFGSIRRNAMNNKPTPAQGGDEVAYLNAFLDARVVAMKAEPAHENTTRVDTEQRRFLNEGNLDLHTPLVWHVYGQEYRIDN
;
A
#
# COMPACT_ATOMS: atom_id res chain seq x y z
N MET A 1 -13.18 -35.95 -6.51
CA MET A 1 -11.87 -36.64 -6.58
C MET A 1 -10.88 -35.73 -5.89
N GLN A 2 -10.60 -36.03 -4.61
CA GLN A 2 -9.79 -35.19 -3.73
C GLN A 2 -8.32 -35.57 -3.93
N THR A 3 -7.46 -34.61 -4.14
CA THR A 3 -6.01 -34.79 -3.97
C THR A 3 -5.48 -33.80 -2.93
N ARG A 4 -5.15 -34.35 -1.76
CA ARG A 4 -4.42 -33.67 -0.69
C ARG A 4 -2.94 -33.61 -1.07
N PHE A 5 -2.31 -32.44 -0.95
CA PHE A 5 -0.87 -32.32 -0.93
C PHE A 5 -0.38 -32.06 0.49
N THR A 6 0.45 -32.97 0.96
CA THR A 6 1.12 -32.96 2.25
C THR A 6 2.49 -32.27 2.12
N SER A 7 2.79 -31.31 3.01
CA SER A 7 4.12 -30.72 3.18
C SER A 7 5.10 -31.67 3.86
N PRO A 8 6.39 -31.66 3.53
CA PRO A 8 7.42 -32.28 4.35
C PRO A 8 8.09 -31.26 5.30
N LEU A 9 8.19 -31.65 6.55
CA LEU A 9 9.02 -31.07 7.61
C LEU A 9 10.51 -31.18 7.23
N ALA A 10 11.27 -30.10 7.39
CA ALA A 10 12.74 -30.14 7.38
C ALA A 10 13.26 -29.97 8.82
N ALA A 11 14.06 -30.94 9.24
CA ALA A 11 14.62 -31.06 10.56
C ALA A 11 15.84 -30.15 10.76
N ALA A 12 15.89 -29.48 11.91
CA ALA A 12 17.04 -28.71 12.34
C ALA A 12 18.12 -29.65 12.99
N ILE A 13 19.35 -29.48 12.56
CA ILE A 13 20.53 -30.16 13.17
C ILE A 13 21.18 -29.15 14.12
N PHE A 14 21.25 -29.53 15.41
CA PHE A 14 22.05 -28.86 16.44
C PHE A 14 23.48 -29.34 16.35
N ALA A 15 24.46 -28.43 16.28
CA ALA A 15 25.84 -28.69 16.57
C ALA A 15 26.25 -27.89 17.82
N ALA A 16 26.56 -28.60 18.87
CA ALA A 16 27.16 -28.05 20.09
C ALA A 16 28.68 -27.92 19.92
N LEU A 17 29.25 -26.78 20.30
CA LEU A 17 30.71 -26.68 20.51
C LEU A 17 30.99 -26.02 21.85
N THR A 18 31.97 -26.63 22.52
CA THR A 18 32.35 -26.53 23.90
C THR A 18 33.10 -25.24 24.27
N MET A 19 32.93 -24.85 25.54
CA MET A 19 33.62 -23.75 26.24
C MET A 19 35.11 -23.96 26.40
N THR A 20 35.87 -22.88 26.31
CA THR A 20 37.04 -22.62 27.14
C THR A 20 37.06 -21.16 27.59
N GLY A 21 37.14 -20.94 28.89
CA GLY A 21 37.11 -19.64 29.51
C GLY A 21 38.44 -18.92 29.52
N MET A 22 38.40 -17.59 29.72
CA MET A 22 39.38 -16.83 30.55
C MET A 22 38.92 -15.38 30.80
N ALA A 23 38.98 -15.03 32.09
CA ALA A 23 39.31 -13.77 32.70
C ALA A 23 38.43 -12.51 32.47
N ALA A 24 37.81 -12.10 33.56
CA ALA A 24 37.14 -10.83 33.76
C ALA A 24 38.14 -9.65 33.80
N ILE A 25 37.87 -8.60 33.04
CA ILE A 25 38.28 -7.24 33.32
C ILE A 25 37.00 -6.41 33.34
N GLY A 26 36.69 -5.83 34.51
CA GLY A 26 35.52 -4.98 34.68
C GLY A 26 35.68 -3.66 33.93
N CYS A 27 34.76 -3.39 33.06
CA CYS A 27 34.40 -2.04 32.62
C CYS A 27 32.93 -1.85 32.90
N THR A 28 32.60 -0.85 33.70
CA THR A 28 31.24 -0.36 33.89
C THR A 28 30.72 0.18 32.55
N ALA A 29 29.88 -0.61 31.88
CA ALA A 29 29.14 -0.13 30.73
C ALA A 29 27.93 0.67 31.24
N GLU A 30 27.94 1.96 31.00
CA GLU A 30 26.75 2.80 31.08
C GLU A 30 25.72 2.25 30.07
N HIS A 31 24.53 2.00 30.56
CA HIS A 31 23.43 1.46 29.79
C HIS A 31 22.83 2.59 28.94
N GLU A 32 23.43 2.86 27.76
CA GLU A 32 22.79 3.70 26.76
C GLU A 32 21.56 2.99 26.23
N THR A 33 20.37 3.53 26.55
CA THR A 33 19.12 3.18 25.88
C THR A 33 19.30 3.43 24.39
N PRO A 34 18.91 2.47 23.50
CA PRO A 34 18.96 2.71 22.06
C PRO A 34 17.99 3.84 21.75
N GLN A 35 18.51 5.03 21.44
CA GLN A 35 17.75 6.06 20.79
C GLN A 35 17.34 5.49 19.42
N SER A 36 16.03 5.44 19.16
CA SER A 36 15.51 5.23 17.83
C SER A 36 15.99 6.39 16.96
N VAL A 37 17.03 6.17 16.20
CA VAL A 37 17.49 7.12 15.20
C VAL A 37 16.45 7.09 14.11
N SER A 38 15.47 8.00 14.15
CA SER A 38 14.66 8.29 12.98
C SER A 38 15.64 8.78 11.91
N SER A 39 15.79 8.03 10.84
CA SER A 39 16.56 8.49 9.69
C SER A 39 15.99 9.85 9.25
N PRO A 40 16.83 10.84 8.96
CA PRO A 40 16.33 12.12 8.47
C PRO A 40 15.54 11.88 7.19
N VAL A 41 14.29 12.39 7.15
CA VAL A 41 13.49 12.44 5.91
C VAL A 41 14.30 13.29 4.93
N LEU A 42 14.78 12.67 3.86
CA LEU A 42 15.52 13.38 2.83
C LEU A 42 14.55 14.26 2.02
N ALA A 43 15.00 15.45 1.64
CA ALA A 43 14.25 16.26 0.67
C ALA A 43 13.99 15.41 -0.58
N GLY A 44 12.72 15.35 -1.04
CA GLY A 44 12.32 14.46 -2.12
C GLY A 44 11.74 13.11 -1.66
N ASP A 45 11.58 12.88 -0.35
CA ASP A 45 10.99 11.65 0.19
C ASP A 45 9.46 11.72 0.19
N LEU A 46 8.80 10.65 -0.28
CA LEU A 46 7.34 10.58 -0.30
C LEU A 46 6.71 10.51 1.11
N GLU A 47 7.50 10.20 2.15
CA GLU A 47 7.05 10.25 3.54
C GLU A 47 6.91 11.69 4.08
N GLU A 48 7.44 12.68 3.36
CA GLU A 48 7.22 14.08 3.71
C GLU A 48 5.72 14.40 3.58
N PRO A 49 5.08 15.04 4.59
CA PRO A 49 3.61 15.13 4.66
C PRO A 49 2.94 15.73 3.43
N HIS A 50 3.54 16.76 2.83
CA HIS A 50 3.01 17.38 1.63
C HIS A 50 3.11 16.45 0.40
N LYS A 51 4.26 15.78 0.21
CA LYS A 51 4.44 14.82 -0.90
C LYS A 51 3.55 13.58 -0.72
N LYS A 52 3.36 13.14 0.52
CA LYS A 52 2.41 12.07 0.83
C LYS A 52 0.97 12.47 0.44
N ASP A 53 0.56 13.69 0.75
CA ASP A 53 -0.76 14.19 0.35
C ASP A 53 -0.91 14.28 -1.18
N ILE A 54 0.14 14.72 -1.89
CA ILE A 54 0.19 14.67 -3.37
C ILE A 54 -0.02 13.22 -3.86
N ALA A 55 0.71 12.25 -3.30
CA ALA A 55 0.55 10.85 -3.68
C ALA A 55 -0.87 10.32 -3.47
N MET A 56 -1.52 10.70 -2.36
CA MET A 56 -2.93 10.35 -2.11
C MET A 56 -3.87 10.97 -3.16
N GLN A 57 -3.64 12.23 -3.54
CA GLN A 57 -4.43 12.90 -4.57
C GLN A 57 -4.24 12.25 -5.95
N LEU A 58 -3.00 11.88 -6.31
CA LEU A 58 -2.69 11.21 -7.57
C LEU A 58 -3.41 9.86 -7.65
N VAL A 59 -3.27 8.99 -6.64
CA VAL A 59 -3.99 7.71 -6.57
C VAL A 59 -5.50 7.93 -6.64
N SER A 60 -6.05 8.89 -5.88
CA SER A 60 -7.48 9.16 -5.84
C SER A 60 -8.02 9.66 -7.18
N SER A 61 -7.22 10.38 -7.99
CA SER A 61 -7.61 10.77 -9.34
C SER A 61 -7.88 9.56 -10.23
N ALA A 62 -7.12 8.48 -10.05
CA ALA A 62 -7.25 7.24 -10.81
C ALA A 62 -8.31 6.28 -10.23
N GLU A 63 -8.43 6.18 -8.90
CA GLU A 63 -9.38 5.27 -8.25
C GLU A 63 -10.78 5.87 -8.13
N ASN A 64 -10.88 7.19 -7.86
CA ASN A 64 -12.13 7.85 -7.46
C ASN A 64 -12.52 9.00 -8.40
N SER A 65 -11.75 9.28 -9.44
CA SER A 65 -11.94 10.44 -10.33
C SER A 65 -12.09 11.77 -9.54
N SER A 66 -11.31 11.93 -8.47
CA SER A 66 -11.35 13.07 -7.56
C SER A 66 -10.00 13.31 -6.89
N LEU A 67 -9.65 14.57 -6.61
CA LEU A 67 -8.50 14.91 -5.76
C LEU A 67 -8.86 14.92 -4.27
N ASP A 68 -10.14 14.96 -3.93
CA ASP A 68 -10.62 14.91 -2.54
C ASP A 68 -10.65 13.44 -2.05
N TRP A 69 -9.45 12.89 -1.82
CA TRP A 69 -9.32 11.52 -1.32
C TRP A 69 -9.91 11.34 0.09
N ARG A 70 -9.98 12.41 0.89
CA ARG A 70 -10.56 12.37 2.24
C ARG A 70 -12.08 12.19 2.22
N ALA A 71 -12.75 12.58 1.13
CA ALA A 71 -14.17 12.30 0.96
C ALA A 71 -14.47 10.79 0.93
N GLN A 72 -13.47 9.95 0.63
CA GLN A 72 -13.63 8.50 0.54
C GLN A 72 -13.67 7.79 1.90
N TYR A 73 -13.32 8.43 3.01
CA TYR A 73 -13.46 7.81 4.35
C TYR A 73 -14.87 7.26 4.61
N LYS A 74 -15.89 7.95 4.09
CA LYS A 74 -17.31 7.59 4.27
C LYS A 74 -17.88 6.66 3.21
N TYR A 75 -17.14 6.44 2.10
CA TYR A 75 -17.62 5.59 1.01
C TYR A 75 -17.88 4.17 1.50
N ILE A 76 -19.04 3.61 1.15
CA ILE A 76 -19.40 2.21 1.35
C ILE A 76 -20.53 1.80 0.40
N GLU A 77 -20.32 0.75 -0.39
CA GLU A 77 -21.35 0.12 -1.22
C GLU A 77 -20.99 -1.34 -1.54
N ASP A 78 -21.95 -2.15 -1.95
CA ASP A 78 -21.70 -3.41 -2.64
C ASP A 78 -21.65 -3.17 -4.14
N ILE A 79 -20.47 -3.27 -4.74
CA ILE A 79 -20.26 -3.11 -6.18
C ILE A 79 -20.55 -4.40 -6.97
N ASN A 80 -21.08 -5.44 -6.31
CA ASN A 80 -21.47 -6.73 -6.87
C ASN A 80 -20.31 -7.50 -7.55
N ASP A 81 -19.11 -7.38 -7.02
CA ASP A 81 -17.91 -8.08 -7.50
C ASP A 81 -17.60 -9.39 -6.72
N GLY A 82 -18.49 -9.77 -5.80
CA GLY A 82 -18.38 -11.00 -5.00
C GLY A 82 -17.57 -10.85 -3.72
N ARG A 83 -17.15 -9.62 -3.34
CA ARG A 83 -16.38 -9.33 -2.12
C ARG A 83 -17.21 -8.70 -1.00
N GLY A 84 -18.55 -8.63 -1.15
CA GLY A 84 -19.46 -7.96 -0.24
C GLY A 84 -19.33 -6.45 -0.28
N TYR A 85 -19.46 -5.76 0.87
CA TYR A 85 -19.25 -4.31 0.92
C TYR A 85 -17.82 -3.94 0.62
N THR A 86 -17.66 -2.89 -0.20
CA THR A 86 -16.40 -2.19 -0.48
C THR A 86 -16.48 -0.79 0.12
N ALA A 87 -15.50 -0.36 0.92
CA ALA A 87 -15.61 0.86 1.70
C ALA A 87 -14.26 1.57 1.96
N GLY A 88 -14.34 2.87 2.26
CA GLY A 88 -13.20 3.67 2.70
C GLY A 88 -12.20 4.03 1.61
N ILE A 89 -11.07 4.61 2.04
CA ILE A 89 -10.06 5.26 1.18
C ILE A 89 -9.28 4.33 0.25
N ILE A 90 -9.33 3.01 0.51
CA ILE A 90 -8.62 1.99 -0.31
C ILE A 90 -9.55 0.83 -0.72
N GLY A 91 -10.86 0.95 -0.48
CA GLY A 91 -11.80 -0.10 -0.84
C GLY A 91 -11.71 -1.34 0.05
N PHE A 92 -11.71 -1.17 1.37
CA PHE A 92 -11.80 -2.28 2.34
C PHE A 92 -13.04 -3.13 2.07
N CYS A 93 -12.88 -4.45 1.94
CA CYS A 93 -13.97 -5.36 1.60
C CYS A 93 -14.38 -6.23 2.78
N SER A 94 -15.70 -6.39 2.99
CA SER A 94 -16.22 -7.24 4.07
C SER A 94 -15.93 -8.74 3.88
N GLY A 95 -15.76 -9.16 2.63
CA GLY A 95 -15.51 -10.55 2.27
C GLY A 95 -14.03 -10.93 2.14
N THR A 96 -13.08 -10.00 2.26
CA THR A 96 -11.64 -10.27 2.08
C THR A 96 -10.81 -10.18 3.36
N GLY A 97 -11.44 -9.79 4.48
CA GLY A 97 -10.84 -9.74 5.79
C GLY A 97 -10.24 -8.39 6.17
N ASP A 98 -9.88 -7.56 5.21
CA ASP A 98 -9.27 -6.24 5.44
C ASP A 98 -10.22 -5.24 6.13
N MET A 99 -11.53 -5.29 5.83
CA MET A 99 -12.52 -4.52 6.58
C MET A 99 -12.64 -4.99 8.04
N LEU A 100 -12.54 -6.28 8.29
CA LEU A 100 -12.49 -6.84 9.65
C LEU A 100 -11.25 -6.32 10.39
N ASP A 101 -10.07 -6.41 9.77
CA ASP A 101 -8.80 -5.94 10.35
C ASP A 101 -8.88 -4.44 10.69
N LEU A 102 -9.43 -3.62 9.78
CA LEU A 102 -9.65 -2.20 10.03
C LEU A 102 -10.55 -1.94 11.24
N VAL A 103 -11.69 -2.63 11.35
CA VAL A 103 -12.61 -2.41 12.48
C VAL A 103 -12.01 -2.92 13.80
N GLU A 104 -11.21 -3.99 13.76
CA GLU A 104 -10.43 -4.43 14.93
C GLU A 104 -9.37 -3.39 15.33
N HIS A 105 -8.69 -2.79 14.35
CA HIS A 105 -7.73 -1.71 14.59
C HIS A 105 -8.43 -0.47 15.17
N TYR A 106 -9.54 -0.03 14.59
CA TYR A 106 -10.34 1.07 15.12
C TYR A 106 -10.81 0.81 16.56
N ARG A 107 -11.24 -0.42 16.88
CA ARG A 107 -11.57 -0.81 18.26
C ARG A 107 -10.38 -0.67 19.20
N SER A 108 -9.17 -1.01 18.74
CA SER A 108 -7.95 -0.87 19.57
C SER A 108 -7.63 0.58 19.90
N ILE A 109 -7.93 1.51 18.99
CA ILE A 109 -7.77 2.95 19.17
C ILE A 109 -8.89 3.52 20.04
N LYS A 110 -10.13 3.12 19.77
CA LYS A 110 -11.34 3.64 20.42
C LYS A 110 -12.29 2.50 20.80
N PRO A 111 -12.10 1.89 21.98
CA PRO A 111 -13.04 0.88 22.48
C PRO A 111 -14.45 1.43 22.64
N GLY A 112 -15.48 0.64 22.30
CA GLY A 112 -16.89 1.04 22.37
C GLY A 112 -17.33 1.93 21.19
N ASN A 113 -16.57 2.00 20.09
CA ASN A 113 -16.97 2.72 18.89
C ASN A 113 -18.18 2.07 18.19
N ILE A 114 -18.86 2.84 17.33
CA ILE A 114 -20.12 2.43 16.69
C ILE A 114 -20.00 1.17 15.82
N LEU A 115 -18.81 0.87 15.26
CA LEU A 115 -18.58 -0.28 14.39
C LEU A 115 -18.20 -1.56 15.15
N GLU A 116 -17.78 -1.46 16.42
CA GLU A 116 -17.33 -2.61 17.21
C GLU A 116 -18.39 -3.73 17.31
N LYS A 117 -19.68 -3.37 17.36
CA LYS A 117 -20.79 -4.31 17.43
C LYS A 117 -20.89 -5.24 16.21
N TYR A 118 -20.29 -4.87 15.08
CA TYR A 118 -20.31 -5.66 13.84
C TYR A 118 -19.15 -6.66 13.72
N LEU A 119 -18.18 -6.66 14.63
CA LEU A 119 -17.05 -7.59 14.59
C LEU A 119 -17.45 -9.07 14.50
N PRO A 120 -18.49 -9.56 15.22
CA PRO A 120 -18.94 -10.94 15.05
C PRO A 120 -19.45 -11.22 13.62
N ALA A 121 -20.23 -10.30 13.04
CA ALA A 121 -20.75 -10.42 11.69
C ALA A 121 -19.63 -10.37 10.64
N LEU A 122 -18.70 -9.41 10.74
CA LEU A 122 -17.54 -9.31 9.84
C LEU A 122 -16.69 -10.59 9.84
N ARG A 123 -16.50 -11.23 11.01
CA ARG A 123 -15.81 -12.53 11.07
C ARG A 123 -16.59 -13.64 10.38
N SER A 124 -17.93 -13.61 10.49
CA SER A 124 -18.82 -14.64 9.90
C SER A 124 -18.88 -14.53 8.39
N VAL A 125 -18.91 -13.32 7.83
CA VAL A 125 -19.00 -13.08 6.38
C VAL A 125 -17.66 -13.10 5.66
N ASN A 126 -16.55 -13.11 6.39
CA ASN A 126 -15.22 -13.18 5.79
C ASN A 126 -15.07 -14.41 4.87
N GLY A 127 -14.59 -14.20 3.64
CA GLY A 127 -14.52 -15.23 2.59
C GLY A 127 -15.81 -15.39 1.77
N THR A 128 -16.81 -14.53 1.99
CA THR A 128 -18.12 -14.58 1.30
C THR A 128 -18.59 -13.19 0.87
N PRO A 129 -19.52 -13.07 -0.12
CA PRO A 129 -20.16 -11.79 -0.45
C PRO A 129 -21.34 -11.44 0.48
N SER A 130 -21.59 -12.19 1.54
CA SER A 130 -22.77 -12.04 2.40
C SER A 130 -22.73 -10.74 3.20
N HIS A 131 -23.91 -10.14 3.43
CA HIS A 131 -24.13 -9.03 4.36
C HIS A 131 -24.82 -9.47 5.64
N GLU A 132 -24.86 -10.77 5.94
CA GLU A 132 -25.55 -11.29 7.10
C GLU A 132 -25.02 -10.69 8.41
N GLY A 133 -25.93 -10.07 9.18
CA GLY A 133 -25.59 -9.39 10.42
C GLY A 133 -24.97 -8.00 10.27
N LEU A 134 -24.71 -7.54 9.03
CA LEU A 134 -24.30 -6.17 8.70
C LEU A 134 -25.52 -5.30 8.40
N ASP A 135 -26.44 -5.81 7.57
CA ASP A 135 -27.67 -5.10 7.21
C ASP A 135 -28.67 -5.00 8.39
N PRO A 136 -29.50 -3.94 8.39
CA PRO A 136 -29.58 -2.83 7.45
C PRO A 136 -28.76 -1.58 7.87
N SER A 137 -28.02 -1.62 8.97
CA SER A 137 -27.50 -0.41 9.63
C SER A 137 -26.01 -0.16 9.38
N TYR A 138 -25.27 -1.14 8.88
CA TYR A 138 -23.81 -1.07 8.79
C TYR A 138 -23.32 0.10 7.93
N GLN A 139 -23.95 0.35 6.77
CA GLN A 139 -23.59 1.46 5.89
C GLN A 139 -23.73 2.82 6.59
N GLY A 140 -24.90 3.06 7.24
CA GLY A 140 -25.13 4.31 7.96
C GLY A 140 -24.19 4.49 9.18
N ASP A 141 -23.85 3.40 9.87
CA ASP A 141 -22.91 3.43 10.98
C ASP A 141 -21.46 3.63 10.50
N TRP A 142 -21.09 3.12 9.32
CA TRP A 142 -19.82 3.42 8.66
C TRP A 142 -19.70 4.90 8.31
N GLU A 143 -20.72 5.46 7.64
CA GLU A 143 -20.76 6.88 7.29
C GLU A 143 -20.68 7.78 8.54
N SER A 144 -21.31 7.35 9.64
CA SER A 144 -21.22 8.04 10.92
C SER A 144 -19.83 7.94 11.54
N ALA A 145 -19.22 6.75 11.51
CA ALA A 145 -17.85 6.54 11.98
C ALA A 145 -16.84 7.37 11.19
N ALA A 146 -17.07 7.58 9.89
CA ALA A 146 -16.19 8.39 9.03
C ALA A 146 -16.08 9.86 9.47
N GLN A 147 -16.96 10.36 10.34
CA GLN A 147 -16.84 11.68 10.96
C GLN A 147 -15.89 11.68 12.17
N ASP A 148 -15.49 10.50 12.66
CA ASP A 148 -14.59 10.33 13.79
C ASP A 148 -13.14 10.33 13.31
N SER A 149 -12.33 11.25 13.82
CA SER A 149 -10.90 11.34 13.49
C SER A 149 -10.10 10.08 13.87
N ASP A 150 -10.53 9.32 14.87
CA ASP A 150 -9.91 8.04 15.24
C ASP A 150 -10.20 6.95 14.20
N PHE A 151 -11.37 6.97 13.55
CA PHE A 151 -11.67 6.07 12.46
C PHE A 151 -10.94 6.46 11.16
N GLN A 152 -10.84 7.75 10.86
CA GLN A 152 -10.03 8.24 9.75
C GLN A 152 -8.57 7.82 9.93
N ARG A 153 -8.02 8.00 11.13
CA ARG A 153 -6.66 7.52 11.46
C ARG A 153 -6.52 6.01 11.31
N ALA A 154 -7.51 5.22 11.74
CA ALA A 154 -7.46 3.77 11.54
C ALA A 154 -7.39 3.37 10.06
N GLN A 155 -8.15 4.05 9.18
CA GLN A 155 -8.08 3.84 7.74
C GLN A 155 -6.73 4.25 7.15
N ASP A 156 -6.17 5.37 7.61
CA ASP A 156 -4.83 5.83 7.20
C ASP A 156 -3.74 4.84 7.63
N ASP A 157 -3.79 4.36 8.86
CA ASP A 157 -2.83 3.40 9.41
C ASP A 157 -2.84 2.09 8.61
N GLU A 158 -4.03 1.56 8.26
CA GLU A 158 -4.17 0.34 7.47
C GLU A 158 -3.70 0.54 6.02
N ARG A 159 -4.04 1.67 5.37
CA ARG A 159 -3.48 2.01 4.05
C ARG A 159 -1.95 2.04 4.10
N ASP A 160 -1.41 2.71 5.10
CA ASP A 160 0.04 2.86 5.24
C ASP A 160 0.71 1.50 5.48
N ARG A 161 0.14 0.69 6.35
CA ARG A 161 0.66 -0.65 6.67
C ARG A 161 0.68 -1.59 5.47
N VAL A 162 -0.39 -1.58 4.67
CA VAL A 162 -0.59 -2.56 3.59
C VAL A 162 0.04 -2.11 2.28
N TYR A 163 -0.03 -0.82 1.95
CA TYR A 163 0.32 -0.31 0.62
C TYR A 163 1.48 0.69 0.64
N PHE A 164 1.37 1.76 1.46
CA PHE A 164 2.31 2.87 1.39
C PHE A 164 3.70 2.51 1.93
N ASN A 165 3.78 2.01 3.16
CA ASN A 165 5.06 1.71 3.80
C ASN A 165 5.86 0.62 3.07
N PRO A 166 5.26 -0.51 2.63
CA PRO A 166 5.97 -1.50 1.82
C PRO A 166 6.51 -0.93 0.51
N ALA A 167 5.71 -0.10 -0.19
CA ALA A 167 6.11 0.52 -1.44
C ALA A 167 7.30 1.47 -1.26
N VAL A 168 7.19 2.41 -0.32
CA VAL A 168 8.23 3.42 -0.06
C VAL A 168 9.51 2.76 0.45
N SER A 169 9.39 1.78 1.36
CA SER A 169 10.55 1.02 1.85
C SER A 169 11.29 0.31 0.72
N GLN A 170 10.56 -0.38 -0.17
CA GLN A 170 11.18 -1.05 -1.31
C GLN A 170 11.80 -0.06 -2.30
N ALA A 171 11.11 1.05 -2.58
CA ALA A 171 11.62 2.08 -3.49
C ALA A 171 12.92 2.72 -2.97
N LYS A 172 13.00 3.00 -1.67
CA LYS A 172 14.23 3.49 -1.02
C LYS A 172 15.37 2.47 -1.10
N GLN A 173 15.09 1.18 -0.90
CA GLN A 173 16.08 0.11 -1.08
C GLN A 173 16.59 0.03 -2.52
N ASP A 174 15.76 0.37 -3.50
CA ASP A 174 16.13 0.43 -4.90
C ASP A 174 16.82 1.75 -5.30
N GLY A 175 16.88 2.72 -4.37
CA GLY A 175 17.53 4.02 -4.56
C GLY A 175 16.67 5.03 -5.33
N LEU A 176 15.34 4.91 -5.28
CA LEU A 176 14.39 5.75 -6.02
C LEU A 176 13.99 7.00 -5.23
N GLY A 177 13.87 8.13 -5.95
CA GLY A 177 13.29 9.39 -5.47
C GLY A 177 11.75 9.35 -5.36
N ALA A 178 11.15 10.53 -5.12
CA ALA A 178 9.71 10.66 -4.83
C ALA A 178 8.81 10.10 -5.93
N LEU A 179 9.10 10.35 -7.21
CA LEU A 179 8.32 9.80 -8.32
C LEU A 179 8.39 8.27 -8.38
N GLY A 180 9.58 7.69 -8.14
CA GLY A 180 9.74 6.23 -8.10
C GLY A 180 9.04 5.60 -6.91
N GLN A 181 9.09 6.24 -5.74
CA GLN A 181 8.35 5.83 -4.55
C GLN A 181 6.84 5.87 -4.80
N PHE A 182 6.34 6.92 -5.47
CA PHE A 182 4.94 7.03 -5.87
C PHE A 182 4.56 5.95 -6.89
N ALA A 183 5.38 5.71 -7.91
CA ALA A 183 5.11 4.68 -8.90
C ALA A 183 4.98 3.27 -8.29
N TYR A 184 5.78 2.98 -7.25
CA TYR A 184 5.68 1.72 -6.50
C TYR A 184 4.41 1.68 -5.64
N TYR A 185 4.10 2.77 -4.94
CA TYR A 185 2.89 2.85 -4.14
C TYR A 185 1.63 2.65 -4.99
N ASP A 186 1.52 3.37 -6.09
CA ASP A 186 0.40 3.26 -7.02
C ASP A 186 0.30 1.86 -7.67
N ALA A 187 1.45 1.21 -7.94
CA ALA A 187 1.46 -0.15 -8.43
C ALA A 187 1.00 -1.17 -7.37
N ILE A 188 1.40 -1.00 -6.10
CA ILE A 188 0.92 -1.89 -5.02
C ILE A 188 -0.57 -1.68 -4.77
N VAL A 189 -1.08 -0.44 -4.83
CA VAL A 189 -2.53 -0.18 -4.71
C VAL A 189 -3.31 -0.92 -5.78
N MET A 190 -2.88 -0.85 -7.03
CA MET A 190 -3.61 -1.44 -8.16
C MET A 190 -3.43 -2.97 -8.28
N HIS A 191 -2.20 -3.46 -8.10
CA HIS A 191 -1.80 -4.84 -8.44
C HIS A 191 -1.53 -5.72 -7.22
N GLY A 192 -1.57 -5.14 -6.00
CA GLY A 192 -1.17 -5.84 -4.78
C GLY A 192 0.35 -6.06 -4.67
N ASN A 193 0.80 -6.31 -3.43
CA ASN A 193 2.22 -6.52 -3.10
C ASN A 193 2.60 -8.02 -3.18
N GLY A 194 2.07 -8.75 -4.15
CA GLY A 194 2.28 -10.19 -4.33
C GLY A 194 3.43 -10.54 -5.26
N GLY A 195 3.53 -11.83 -5.57
CA GLY A 195 4.47 -12.40 -6.53
C GLY A 195 3.80 -13.01 -7.77
N ASP A 196 2.48 -12.89 -7.89
CA ASP A 196 1.70 -13.34 -9.04
C ASP A 196 2.12 -12.59 -10.31
N PRO A 197 1.84 -13.11 -11.52
CA PRO A 197 2.36 -12.54 -12.77
C PRO A 197 2.09 -11.06 -12.95
N GLU A 198 0.92 -10.58 -12.55
CA GLU A 198 0.47 -9.18 -12.69
C GLU A 198 0.76 -8.32 -11.45
N SER A 199 1.21 -8.92 -10.33
CA SER A 199 1.46 -8.18 -9.08
C SER A 199 2.74 -7.36 -9.11
N PHE A 200 2.86 -6.40 -8.19
CA PHE A 200 4.01 -5.50 -8.04
C PHE A 200 5.36 -6.23 -8.04
N GLY A 201 5.48 -7.34 -7.30
CA GLY A 201 6.74 -8.09 -7.22
C GLY A 201 7.20 -8.63 -8.57
N SER A 202 6.28 -9.03 -9.45
CA SER A 202 6.60 -9.50 -10.80
C SER A 202 6.89 -8.34 -11.75
N ILE A 203 6.13 -7.26 -11.68
CA ILE A 203 6.37 -6.02 -12.44
C ILE A 203 7.79 -5.51 -12.15
N ARG A 204 8.16 -5.40 -10.85
CA ARG A 204 9.49 -4.97 -10.43
C ARG A 204 10.60 -5.91 -10.94
N ARG A 205 10.44 -7.25 -10.82
CA ARG A 205 11.41 -8.21 -11.36
C ARG A 205 11.60 -8.05 -12.87
N ASN A 206 10.51 -7.89 -13.61
CA ASN A 206 10.56 -7.71 -15.06
C ASN A 206 11.30 -6.40 -15.44
N ALA A 207 11.08 -5.32 -14.70
CA ALA A 207 11.83 -4.08 -14.88
C ALA A 207 13.33 -4.28 -14.63
N MET A 208 13.70 -4.93 -13.51
CA MET A 208 15.10 -5.21 -13.14
C MET A 208 15.83 -6.13 -14.13
N ASN A 209 15.12 -7.04 -14.79
CA ASN A 209 15.69 -7.87 -15.86
C ASN A 209 16.12 -7.02 -17.09
N ASN A 210 15.49 -5.87 -17.28
CA ASN A 210 15.78 -4.96 -18.41
C ASN A 210 16.75 -3.83 -18.02
N LYS A 211 16.60 -3.26 -16.82
CA LYS A 211 17.42 -2.15 -16.31
C LYS A 211 17.72 -2.34 -14.82
N PRO A 212 18.99 -2.17 -14.38
CA PRO A 212 19.31 -2.19 -12.97
C PRO A 212 18.71 -0.98 -12.26
N THR A 213 18.39 -1.16 -10.97
CA THR A 213 17.94 -0.05 -10.10
C THR A 213 19.10 0.90 -9.80
N PRO A 214 18.84 2.15 -9.35
CA PRO A 214 19.89 3.06 -8.89
C PRO A 214 20.78 2.45 -7.80
N ALA A 215 20.22 1.72 -6.86
CA ALA A 215 20.99 1.00 -5.83
C ALA A 215 21.94 -0.08 -6.41
N GLN A 216 21.66 -0.56 -7.61
CA GLN A 216 22.51 -1.49 -8.36
C GLN A 216 23.45 -0.76 -9.36
N GLY A 217 23.52 0.57 -9.29
CA GLY A 217 24.34 1.39 -10.18
C GLY A 217 23.65 1.76 -11.50
N GLY A 218 22.35 1.56 -11.63
CA GLY A 218 21.54 1.97 -12.77
C GLY A 218 21.18 3.47 -12.76
N ASP A 219 20.68 3.93 -13.89
CA ASP A 219 20.07 5.24 -14.04
C ASP A 219 18.59 5.19 -13.64
N GLU A 220 18.14 6.13 -12.81
CA GLU A 220 16.76 6.14 -12.27
C GLU A 220 15.73 6.31 -13.37
N VAL A 221 15.94 7.21 -14.32
CA VAL A 221 15.01 7.46 -15.43
C VAL A 221 14.88 6.23 -16.32
N ALA A 222 16.03 5.59 -16.63
CA ALA A 222 16.03 4.36 -17.43
C ALA A 222 15.33 3.20 -16.71
N TYR A 223 15.54 3.06 -15.39
CA TYR A 223 14.85 2.06 -14.59
C TYR A 223 13.34 2.32 -14.50
N LEU A 224 12.93 3.56 -14.21
CA LEU A 224 11.51 3.91 -14.11
C LEU A 224 10.79 3.72 -15.44
N ASN A 225 11.41 4.02 -16.58
CA ASN A 225 10.81 3.66 -17.88
C ASN A 225 10.58 2.16 -18.01
N ALA A 226 11.58 1.32 -17.65
CA ALA A 226 11.43 -0.13 -17.70
C ALA A 226 10.33 -0.64 -16.72
N PHE A 227 10.21 -0.01 -15.55
CA PHE A 227 9.16 -0.33 -14.57
C PHE A 227 7.77 0.01 -15.11
N LEU A 228 7.59 1.19 -15.69
CA LEU A 228 6.32 1.62 -16.28
C LEU A 228 5.96 0.76 -17.52
N ASP A 229 6.94 0.35 -18.33
CA ASP A 229 6.72 -0.58 -19.45
C ASP A 229 6.23 -1.96 -18.95
N ALA A 230 6.89 -2.51 -17.93
CA ALA A 230 6.48 -3.78 -17.32
C ALA A 230 5.09 -3.68 -16.68
N ARG A 231 4.76 -2.54 -16.08
CA ARG A 231 3.45 -2.27 -15.50
C ARG A 231 2.35 -2.20 -16.55
N VAL A 232 2.58 -1.52 -17.66
CA VAL A 232 1.63 -1.47 -18.81
C VAL A 232 1.35 -2.87 -19.35
N VAL A 233 2.36 -3.75 -19.39
CA VAL A 233 2.16 -5.16 -19.79
C VAL A 233 1.24 -5.88 -18.79
N ALA A 234 1.46 -5.73 -17.49
CA ALA A 234 0.60 -6.32 -16.46
C ALA A 234 -0.84 -5.79 -16.55
N MET A 235 -1.02 -4.46 -16.69
CA MET A 235 -2.34 -3.84 -16.84
C MET A 235 -3.11 -4.42 -18.02
N LYS A 236 -2.47 -4.57 -19.18
CA LYS A 236 -3.10 -5.11 -20.39
C LYS A 236 -3.42 -6.60 -20.31
N ALA A 237 -2.82 -7.34 -19.40
CA ALA A 237 -3.16 -8.73 -19.13
C ALA A 237 -4.46 -8.89 -18.33
N GLU A 238 -4.91 -7.85 -17.66
CA GLU A 238 -6.12 -7.82 -16.83
C GLU A 238 -7.22 -6.99 -17.51
N PRO A 239 -8.34 -7.57 -17.95
CA PRO A 239 -9.41 -6.84 -18.67
C PRO A 239 -9.95 -5.63 -17.92
N ALA A 240 -10.00 -5.69 -16.58
CA ALA A 240 -10.45 -4.58 -15.74
C ALA A 240 -9.47 -3.39 -15.73
N HIS A 241 -8.21 -3.58 -16.13
CA HIS A 241 -7.13 -2.61 -16.05
C HIS A 241 -6.55 -2.18 -17.41
N GLU A 242 -7.24 -2.46 -18.51
CA GLU A 242 -6.74 -2.16 -19.88
C GLU A 242 -6.42 -0.69 -20.13
N ASN A 243 -7.05 0.24 -19.38
CA ASN A 243 -6.81 1.67 -19.51
C ASN A 243 -5.51 2.06 -18.80
N THR A 244 -4.49 2.39 -19.56
CA THR A 244 -3.13 2.69 -19.07
C THR A 244 -2.88 4.17 -18.79
N THR A 245 -3.89 5.05 -18.80
CA THR A 245 -3.71 6.50 -18.66
C THR A 245 -3.07 6.92 -17.33
N ARG A 246 -3.31 6.19 -16.22
CA ARG A 246 -2.62 6.43 -14.94
C ARG A 246 -1.10 6.20 -15.00
N VAL A 247 -0.63 5.46 -16.01
CA VAL A 247 0.79 5.30 -16.32
C VAL A 247 1.21 6.28 -17.42
N ASP A 248 0.54 6.24 -18.58
CA ASP A 248 1.03 6.90 -19.79
C ASP A 248 0.88 8.42 -19.75
N THR A 249 -0.21 8.96 -19.17
CA THR A 249 -0.51 10.39 -19.14
C THR A 249 -0.39 11.03 -17.75
N GLU A 250 0.03 10.25 -16.76
CA GLU A 250 0.38 10.72 -15.40
C GLU A 250 1.85 10.44 -15.10
N GLN A 251 2.23 9.22 -14.69
CA GLN A 251 3.59 8.92 -14.20
C GLN A 251 4.64 9.11 -15.26
N ARG A 252 4.41 8.64 -16.48
CA ARG A 252 5.32 8.79 -17.61
C ARG A 252 5.45 10.25 -18.04
N ARG A 253 4.39 11.05 -17.89
CA ARG A 253 4.46 12.49 -18.11
C ARG A 253 5.43 13.15 -17.16
N PHE A 254 5.29 12.92 -15.85
CA PHE A 254 6.21 13.50 -14.85
C PHE A 254 7.65 13.05 -15.08
N LEU A 255 7.85 11.78 -15.44
CA LEU A 255 9.17 11.23 -15.78
C LEU A 255 9.78 11.94 -16.99
N ASN A 256 9.01 12.16 -18.06
CA ASN A 256 9.45 12.84 -19.28
C ASN A 256 9.73 14.33 -19.06
N GLU A 257 9.04 14.98 -18.13
CA GLU A 257 9.28 16.35 -17.70
C GLU A 257 10.52 16.45 -16.77
N GLY A 258 11.14 15.33 -16.39
CA GLY A 258 12.27 15.27 -15.44
C GLY A 258 11.87 15.58 -14.00
N ASN A 259 10.58 15.54 -13.67
CA ASN A 259 10.06 15.87 -12.35
C ASN A 259 10.12 14.65 -11.42
N LEU A 260 11.32 14.21 -11.08
CA LEU A 260 11.53 13.03 -10.20
C LEU A 260 11.12 13.28 -8.74
N ASP A 261 11.01 14.54 -8.34
CA ASP A 261 10.66 14.94 -6.97
C ASP A 261 9.18 15.30 -6.77
N LEU A 262 8.32 15.14 -7.79
CA LEU A 262 6.92 15.54 -7.76
C LEU A 262 6.73 17.00 -7.30
N HIS A 263 7.55 17.91 -7.85
CA HIS A 263 7.39 19.34 -7.62
C HIS A 263 6.11 19.85 -8.30
N THR A 264 5.34 20.64 -7.56
CA THR A 264 4.17 21.35 -8.11
C THR A 264 4.60 22.59 -8.92
N PRO A 265 3.80 23.03 -9.91
CA PRO A 265 2.50 22.47 -10.27
C PRO A 265 2.58 21.14 -10.99
N LEU A 266 1.69 20.20 -10.66
CA LEU A 266 1.50 18.95 -11.38
C LEU A 266 0.24 19.03 -12.23
N VAL A 267 0.33 18.63 -13.52
CA VAL A 267 -0.82 18.55 -14.43
C VAL A 267 -0.77 17.21 -15.15
N TRP A 268 -1.87 16.46 -15.13
CA TRP A 268 -1.94 15.15 -15.78
C TRP A 268 -3.37 14.83 -16.26
N HIS A 269 -3.51 13.70 -16.97
CA HIS A 269 -4.82 13.22 -17.44
C HIS A 269 -5.00 11.76 -17.02
N VAL A 270 -6.18 11.43 -16.48
CA VAL A 270 -6.59 10.04 -16.21
C VAL A 270 -8.03 9.89 -16.73
N TYR A 271 -8.28 8.82 -17.49
CA TYR A 271 -9.58 8.50 -18.09
C TYR A 271 -10.19 9.65 -18.92
N GLY A 272 -9.32 10.47 -19.53
CA GLY A 272 -9.73 11.62 -20.36
C GLY A 272 -10.06 12.91 -19.58
N GLN A 273 -9.94 12.90 -18.26
CA GLN A 273 -10.10 14.06 -17.39
C GLN A 273 -8.75 14.65 -17.03
N GLU A 274 -8.63 15.99 -17.12
CA GLU A 274 -7.44 16.72 -16.63
C GLU A 274 -7.54 16.98 -15.13
N TYR A 275 -6.43 16.78 -14.43
CA TYR A 275 -6.25 17.11 -13.02
C TYR A 275 -5.05 18.04 -12.84
N ARG A 276 -5.07 18.82 -11.75
CA ARG A 276 -4.04 19.76 -11.42
C ARG A 276 -3.85 19.91 -9.90
N ILE A 277 -2.60 19.93 -9.45
CA ILE A 277 -2.18 20.31 -8.10
C ILE A 277 -1.22 21.50 -8.25
N ASP A 278 -1.52 22.62 -7.60
CA ASP A 278 -0.76 23.88 -7.72
C ASP A 278 0.23 24.10 -6.57
N ASN A 279 -0.04 23.52 -5.39
CA ASN A 279 0.74 23.72 -4.15
C ASN A 279 1.10 22.39 -3.51
#